data_aaa8b429cfa250da33fd39e8515643b6
#
_entry.id   aaa8b429cfa250da33fd39e8515643b6
#
_cell.length_a   1.000
_cell.length_b   1.000
_cell.length_c   1.000
_cell.angle_alpha   90.00
_cell.angle_beta   90.00
_cell.angle_gamma   90.00
#
_symmetry.space_group_name_H-M   'P 1'
#
loop_
_entity.id
_entity.type
_entity.pdbx_description
1 polymer ?
#
loop_
_entity_poly.entity_id
_entity_poly.type
_entity_poly.pdbx_seq_one_letter_code
_entity_poly.pdbx_strand_id
1 'polypeptide(L)'
;MKIRIHRILPKTEVEGPGTRCCIWVQGCPIHCKGCGAKETWDFKGGELLDTNEVFDIIKNSKEIEGVTFLGGEPFVQASAVYDIALRAKSIGLTVLTFTGYTYDHILKSNRKEWNDLLSVTDLLIDGPFDEDKFDISRPWVGSSNQNYRFLSSSYKHLENNLKSIKNKIEVRLHKNGTIFLNGMGDFNSLRNKLKNLEDGE
;
A
#
# COMPACT_ATOMS: atom_id res chain seq x y z
N MET A 1 -5.23 6.58 19.56
CA MET A 1 -5.64 5.21 19.13
C MET A 1 -4.38 4.42 18.78
N LYS A 2 -4.38 3.08 18.89
CA LYS A 2 -3.20 2.27 18.55
C LYS A 2 -3.38 1.60 17.19
N ILE A 3 -2.27 1.48 16.43
CA ILE A 3 -2.19 0.79 15.14
C ILE A 3 -0.92 -0.05 15.10
N ARG A 4 -1.00 -1.24 14.52
CA ARG A 4 0.16 -2.12 14.35
C ARG A 4 0.74 -1.93 12.96
N ILE A 5 1.98 -1.52 12.91
CA ILE A 5 2.70 -1.11 11.68
C ILE A 5 3.86 -2.08 11.43
N HIS A 6 3.97 -2.53 10.19
CA HIS A 6 5.14 -3.26 9.71
C HIS A 6 6.28 -2.28 9.34
N ARG A 7 5.94 -1.26 8.55
CA ARG A 7 6.92 -0.27 8.08
C ARG A 7 6.23 1.04 7.69
N ILE A 8 6.95 2.15 7.87
CA ILE A 8 6.60 3.46 7.30
C ILE A 8 7.72 3.92 6.39
N LEU A 9 7.37 4.37 5.20
CA LEU A 9 8.28 5.00 4.26
C LEU A 9 7.81 6.43 4.01
N PRO A 10 8.51 7.45 4.56
CA PRO A 10 8.05 8.83 4.52
C PRO A 10 7.87 9.40 3.11
N LYS A 11 8.62 8.89 2.12
CA LYS A 11 8.57 9.37 0.74
C LYS A 11 8.92 8.27 -0.26
N THR A 12 8.02 7.99 -1.21
CA THR A 12 8.24 7.10 -2.36
C THR A 12 7.32 7.49 -3.51
N GLU A 13 7.68 7.08 -4.75
CA GLU A 13 6.91 7.34 -5.98
C GLU A 13 6.38 6.06 -6.64
N VAL A 14 6.49 4.91 -5.96
CA VAL A 14 6.21 3.62 -6.58
C VAL A 14 4.97 2.91 -6.03
N GLU A 15 4.38 3.42 -4.93
CA GLU A 15 3.23 2.82 -4.25
C GLU A 15 1.94 3.64 -4.45
N GLY A 16 1.72 4.13 -5.66
CA GLY A 16 0.54 4.92 -6.01
C GLY A 16 0.89 6.13 -6.88
N PRO A 17 -0.11 6.94 -7.26
CA PRO A 17 0.11 8.14 -8.04
C PRO A 17 0.81 9.23 -7.23
N GLY A 18 1.76 9.93 -7.85
CA GLY A 18 2.55 11.00 -7.24
C GLY A 18 3.51 10.52 -6.16
N THR A 19 3.99 11.45 -5.36
CA THR A 19 4.90 11.19 -4.24
C THR A 19 4.11 10.98 -2.95
N ARG A 20 4.38 9.90 -2.22
CA ARG A 20 3.52 9.47 -1.11
C ARG A 20 4.31 9.05 0.13
N CYS A 21 3.73 9.28 1.31
CA CYS A 21 4.11 8.56 2.50
C CYS A 21 3.37 7.21 2.52
N CYS A 22 4.09 6.10 2.64
CA CYS A 22 3.52 4.77 2.58
C CYS A 22 3.61 4.06 3.92
N ILE A 23 2.49 3.45 4.33
CA ILE A 23 2.30 2.82 5.62
C ILE A 23 1.89 1.37 5.39
N TRP A 24 2.81 0.44 5.63
CA TRP A 24 2.53 -0.99 5.65
C TRP A 24 2.00 -1.37 7.02
N VAL A 25 0.71 -1.66 7.10
CA VAL A 25 0.12 -2.18 8.33
C VAL A 25 0.53 -3.64 8.56
N GLN A 26 0.48 -4.07 9.81
CA GLN A 26 0.78 -5.45 10.20
C GLN A 26 -0.51 -6.20 10.52
N GLY A 27 -0.54 -7.50 10.18
CA GLY A 27 -1.68 -8.40 10.32
C GLY A 27 -2.50 -8.50 9.04
N CYS A 28 -2.61 -9.72 8.49
CA CYS A 28 -3.42 -10.00 7.31
C CYS A 28 -4.08 -11.38 7.45
N PRO A 29 -5.41 -11.48 7.42
CA PRO A 29 -6.11 -12.76 7.50
C PRO A 29 -6.27 -13.46 6.14
N ILE A 30 -5.94 -12.78 5.02
CA ILE A 30 -6.24 -13.25 3.67
C ILE A 30 -5.21 -14.27 3.19
N HIS A 31 -3.92 -14.06 3.49
CA HIS A 31 -2.81 -14.96 3.17
C HIS A 31 -2.76 -15.37 1.69
N CYS A 32 -2.83 -14.42 0.78
CA CYS A 32 -2.80 -14.67 -0.67
C CYS A 32 -1.62 -15.57 -1.06
N LYS A 33 -1.87 -16.59 -1.90
CA LYS A 33 -0.82 -17.41 -2.49
C LYS A 33 0.11 -16.53 -3.33
N GLY A 34 1.42 -16.64 -3.14
CA GLY A 34 2.40 -15.81 -3.85
C GLY A 34 2.52 -14.36 -3.34
N CYS A 35 1.89 -14.01 -2.20
CA CYS A 35 1.98 -12.66 -1.64
C CYS A 35 3.42 -12.18 -1.49
N GLY A 36 3.71 -10.95 -1.95
CA GLY A 36 5.04 -10.33 -1.88
C GLY A 36 5.41 -9.78 -0.50
N ALA A 37 4.44 -9.70 0.44
CA ALA A 37 4.63 -9.11 1.77
C ALA A 37 4.20 -10.08 2.89
N LYS A 38 4.64 -11.35 2.82
CA LYS A 38 4.28 -12.40 3.80
C LYS A 38 4.67 -12.06 5.24
N GLU A 39 5.73 -11.26 5.42
CA GLU A 39 6.19 -10.75 6.70
C GLU A 39 5.16 -9.89 7.42
N THR A 40 4.15 -9.38 6.71
CA THR A 40 3.06 -8.59 7.28
C THR A 40 1.87 -9.42 7.76
N TRP A 41 1.89 -10.76 7.62
CA TRP A 41 0.73 -11.61 7.93
C TRP A 41 0.49 -11.78 9.43
N ASP A 42 1.56 -11.95 10.21
CA ASP A 42 1.45 -12.19 11.64
C ASP A 42 0.84 -10.98 12.38
N PHE A 43 -0.26 -11.20 13.08
CA PHE A 43 -0.93 -10.17 13.87
C PHE A 43 -0.13 -9.69 15.09
N LYS A 44 0.90 -10.43 15.50
CA LYS A 44 1.77 -10.09 16.63
C LYS A 44 3.06 -9.40 16.20
N GLY A 45 3.38 -9.45 14.89
CA GLY A 45 4.56 -8.81 14.31
C GLY A 45 4.46 -7.27 14.29
N GLY A 46 5.51 -6.64 13.74
CA GLY A 46 5.57 -5.18 13.60
C GLY A 46 5.60 -4.43 14.94
N GLU A 47 5.42 -3.13 14.86
CA GLU A 47 5.44 -2.21 16.00
C GLU A 47 4.03 -1.67 16.30
N LEU A 48 3.69 -1.52 17.59
CA LEU A 48 2.41 -0.96 18.02
C LEU A 48 2.60 0.53 18.33
N LEU A 49 2.23 1.39 17.38
CA LEU A 49 2.35 2.83 17.47
C LEU A 49 1.04 3.50 17.85
N ASP A 50 1.11 4.75 18.33
CA ASP A 50 -0.07 5.61 18.43
C ASP A 50 -0.37 6.25 17.06
N THR A 51 -1.65 6.43 16.72
CA THR A 51 -2.04 7.10 15.47
C THR A 51 -1.53 8.54 15.39
N ASN A 52 -1.28 9.19 16.52
CA ASN A 52 -0.64 10.51 16.56
C ASN A 52 0.82 10.43 16.08
N GLU A 53 1.58 9.44 16.55
CA GLU A 53 2.98 9.23 16.14
C GLU A 53 3.07 8.99 14.62
N VAL A 54 2.17 8.15 14.08
CA VAL A 54 2.10 7.89 12.63
C VAL A 54 1.73 9.16 11.86
N PHE A 55 0.76 9.94 12.35
CA PHE A 55 0.39 11.19 11.71
C PHE A 55 1.50 12.24 11.77
N ASP A 56 2.27 12.32 12.85
CA ASP A 56 3.40 13.22 12.95
C ASP A 56 4.49 12.88 11.92
N ILE A 57 4.72 11.59 11.64
CA ILE A 57 5.61 11.18 10.54
C ILE A 57 5.07 11.68 9.20
N ILE A 58 3.77 11.51 8.92
CA ILE A 58 3.15 12.01 7.68
C ILE A 58 3.31 13.52 7.56
N LYS A 59 2.98 14.27 8.62
CA LYS A 59 3.05 15.72 8.67
C LYS A 59 4.48 16.26 8.43
N ASN A 60 5.48 15.52 8.91
CA ASN A 60 6.89 15.87 8.74
C ASN A 60 7.47 15.38 7.41
N SER A 61 6.76 14.54 6.66
CA SER A 61 7.16 14.11 5.32
C SER A 61 7.01 15.29 4.34
N LYS A 62 8.10 15.65 3.68
CA LYS A 62 8.11 16.80 2.79
C LYS A 62 7.84 16.40 1.34
N GLU A 63 7.21 17.31 0.60
CA GLU A 63 6.98 17.15 -0.84
C GLU A 63 6.20 15.86 -1.18
N ILE A 64 5.21 15.52 -0.37
CA ILE A 64 4.29 14.43 -0.62
C ILE A 64 2.92 14.96 -1.06
N GLU A 65 2.26 14.23 -1.95
CA GLU A 65 0.92 14.52 -2.47
C GLU A 65 -0.17 13.70 -1.77
N GLY A 66 0.25 12.66 -1.05
CA GLY A 66 -0.71 11.79 -0.38
C GLY A 66 -0.08 10.73 0.51
N VAL A 67 -0.96 9.92 1.07
CA VAL A 67 -0.62 8.74 1.86
C VAL A 67 -1.13 7.49 1.19
N THR A 68 -0.40 6.38 1.35
CA THR A 68 -0.83 5.05 0.91
C THR A 68 -0.84 4.10 2.09
N PHE A 69 -1.95 3.41 2.28
CA PHE A 69 -2.10 2.31 3.24
C PHE A 69 -2.09 0.98 2.51
N LEU A 70 -1.16 0.10 2.91
CA LEU A 70 -0.95 -1.21 2.30
C LEU A 70 -0.27 -2.14 3.32
N GLY A 71 0.35 -3.24 2.87
CA GLY A 71 1.14 -4.16 3.68
C GLY A 71 0.35 -5.40 4.06
N GLY A 72 -0.06 -5.55 5.33
CA GLY A 72 -1.03 -6.55 5.76
C GLY A 72 -2.41 -6.27 5.16
N GLU A 73 -3.45 -6.18 5.99
CA GLU A 73 -4.78 -5.81 5.52
C GLU A 73 -5.26 -4.54 6.25
N PRO A 74 -5.29 -3.37 5.59
CA PRO A 74 -5.71 -2.12 6.21
C PRO A 74 -7.11 -2.15 6.82
N PHE A 75 -8.05 -2.89 6.21
CA PHE A 75 -9.42 -2.99 6.71
C PHE A 75 -9.54 -3.79 8.02
N VAL A 76 -8.53 -4.57 8.41
CA VAL A 76 -8.49 -5.21 9.74
C VAL A 76 -8.26 -4.18 10.84
N GLN A 77 -7.59 -3.08 10.55
CA GLN A 77 -7.33 -1.97 11.45
C GLN A 77 -8.06 -0.69 11.00
N ALA A 78 -9.22 -0.84 10.35
CA ALA A 78 -9.93 0.23 9.64
C ALA A 78 -10.15 1.50 10.48
N SER A 79 -10.52 1.38 11.75
CA SER A 79 -10.74 2.55 12.63
C SER A 79 -9.46 3.38 12.83
N ALA A 80 -8.32 2.72 13.00
CA ALA A 80 -7.05 3.41 13.19
C ALA A 80 -6.52 4.00 11.87
N VAL A 81 -6.69 3.26 10.77
CA VAL A 81 -6.35 3.75 9.41
C VAL A 81 -7.23 4.94 9.04
N TYR A 82 -8.53 4.88 9.34
CA TYR A 82 -9.46 6.00 9.14
C TYR A 82 -9.04 7.26 9.89
N ASP A 83 -8.68 7.16 11.19
CA ASP A 83 -8.22 8.29 11.98
C ASP A 83 -7.02 9.00 11.34
N ILE A 84 -6.02 8.22 10.91
CA ILE A 84 -4.82 8.75 10.23
C ILE A 84 -5.18 9.35 8.87
N ALA A 85 -6.01 8.65 8.08
CA ALA A 85 -6.42 9.07 6.74
C ALA A 85 -7.23 10.37 6.76
N LEU A 86 -8.19 10.49 7.71
CA LEU A 86 -9.00 11.70 7.88
C LEU A 86 -8.11 12.92 8.19
N ARG A 87 -7.14 12.75 9.07
CA ARG A 87 -6.18 13.80 9.41
C ARG A 87 -5.24 14.13 8.25
N ALA A 88 -4.80 13.14 7.48
CA ALA A 88 -4.03 13.39 6.25
C ALA A 88 -4.82 14.22 5.24
N LYS A 89 -6.11 13.93 5.06
CA LYS A 89 -7.00 14.75 4.21
C LYS A 89 -7.17 16.17 4.75
N SER A 90 -7.23 16.36 6.06
CA SER A 90 -7.38 17.71 6.65
C SER A 90 -6.21 18.65 6.38
N ILE A 91 -5.04 18.09 6.02
CA ILE A 91 -3.85 18.86 5.60
C ILE A 91 -3.63 18.84 4.07
N GLY A 92 -4.66 18.44 3.30
CA GLY A 92 -4.66 18.50 1.83
C GLY A 92 -4.04 17.30 1.13
N LEU A 93 -3.71 16.22 1.85
CA LEU A 93 -3.15 15.01 1.24
C LEU A 93 -4.26 14.09 0.71
N THR A 94 -3.97 13.41 -0.39
CA THR A 94 -4.83 12.37 -0.95
C THR A 94 -4.59 11.03 -0.27
N VAL A 95 -5.60 10.14 -0.29
CA VAL A 95 -5.53 8.82 0.35
C VAL A 95 -5.71 7.71 -0.67
N LEU A 96 -4.75 6.79 -0.74
CA LEU A 96 -4.84 5.53 -1.45
C LEU A 96 -4.83 4.38 -0.45
N THR A 97 -5.73 3.42 -0.62
CA THR A 97 -5.79 2.22 0.21
C THR A 97 -5.78 0.97 -0.67
N PHE A 98 -4.89 0.03 -0.34
CA PHE A 98 -4.93 -1.32 -0.90
C PHE A 98 -5.71 -2.23 0.04
N THR A 99 -6.41 -3.20 -0.53
CA THR A 99 -7.07 -4.26 0.24
C THR A 99 -7.16 -5.55 -0.55
N GLY A 100 -7.02 -6.67 0.13
CA GLY A 100 -7.29 -7.96 -0.47
C GLY A 100 -8.77 -8.35 -0.44
N TYR A 101 -9.63 -7.60 0.26
CA TYR A 101 -11.07 -7.77 0.12
C TYR A 101 -11.56 -7.19 -1.21
N THR A 102 -12.63 -7.74 -1.76
CA THR A 102 -13.31 -7.13 -2.91
C THR A 102 -14.18 -5.96 -2.44
N TYR A 103 -14.34 -4.94 -3.27
CA TYR A 103 -15.19 -3.79 -2.98
C TYR A 103 -16.62 -4.19 -2.60
N ASP A 104 -17.19 -5.16 -3.34
CA ASP A 104 -18.53 -5.69 -3.05
C ASP A 104 -18.62 -6.37 -1.67
N HIS A 105 -17.55 -7.08 -1.25
CA HIS A 105 -17.49 -7.67 0.08
C HIS A 105 -17.47 -6.59 1.16
N ILE A 106 -16.70 -5.53 0.95
CA ILE A 106 -16.62 -4.40 1.89
C ILE A 106 -18.01 -3.76 2.06
N LEU A 107 -18.69 -3.45 0.96
CA LEU A 107 -20.02 -2.83 1.00
C LEU A 107 -21.06 -3.75 1.66
N LYS A 108 -21.08 -5.04 1.32
CA LYS A 108 -22.01 -6.03 1.88
C LYS A 108 -21.78 -6.31 3.36
N SER A 109 -20.57 -6.11 3.86
CA SER A 109 -20.23 -6.33 5.29
C SER A 109 -21.01 -5.39 6.20
N ASN A 110 -21.40 -4.22 5.71
CA ASN A 110 -22.09 -3.15 6.42
C ASN A 110 -21.41 -2.73 7.74
N ARG A 111 -20.09 -2.91 7.82
CA ARG A 111 -19.29 -2.54 8.99
C ARG A 111 -19.02 -1.06 8.97
N LYS A 112 -19.38 -0.37 10.07
CA LYS A 112 -19.23 1.09 10.16
C LYS A 112 -17.79 1.52 9.91
N GLU A 113 -16.82 0.87 10.57
CA GLU A 113 -15.40 1.22 10.46
C GLU A 113 -14.85 1.02 9.03
N TRP A 114 -15.41 0.10 8.26
CA TRP A 114 -15.03 -0.11 6.86
C TRP A 114 -15.61 0.99 5.97
N ASN A 115 -16.87 1.36 6.21
CA ASN A 115 -17.51 2.47 5.50
C ASN A 115 -16.83 3.81 5.81
N ASP A 116 -16.45 4.03 7.08
CA ASP A 116 -15.71 5.23 7.48
C ASP A 116 -14.38 5.31 6.71
N LEU A 117 -13.59 4.21 6.61
CA LEU A 117 -12.34 4.18 5.86
C LEU A 117 -12.56 4.43 4.36
N LEU A 118 -13.59 3.83 3.76
CA LEU A 118 -13.95 4.10 2.37
C LEU A 118 -14.26 5.58 2.13
N SER A 119 -14.96 6.24 3.07
CA SER A 119 -15.38 7.65 2.92
C SER A 119 -14.22 8.64 2.82
N VAL A 120 -13.04 8.29 3.31
CA VAL A 120 -11.82 9.12 3.26
C VAL A 120 -10.80 8.63 2.22
N THR A 121 -11.04 7.49 1.57
CA THR A 121 -10.17 6.92 0.54
C THR A 121 -10.50 7.57 -0.81
N ASP A 122 -9.51 8.12 -1.51
CA ASP A 122 -9.67 8.72 -2.84
C ASP A 122 -9.55 7.67 -3.95
N LEU A 123 -8.61 6.73 -3.80
CA LEU A 123 -8.40 5.60 -4.69
C LEU A 123 -8.28 4.32 -3.86
N LEU A 124 -9.17 3.37 -4.11
CA LEU A 124 -9.08 2.02 -3.55
C LEU A 124 -8.57 1.06 -4.63
N ILE A 125 -7.58 0.24 -4.28
CA ILE A 125 -7.18 -0.92 -5.08
C ILE A 125 -7.66 -2.15 -4.33
N ASP A 126 -8.69 -2.82 -4.88
CA ASP A 126 -9.40 -3.91 -4.24
C ASP A 126 -9.17 -5.27 -4.92
N GLY A 127 -9.26 -6.33 -4.15
CA GLY A 127 -9.14 -7.71 -4.58
C GLY A 127 -7.85 -8.39 -4.13
N PRO A 128 -7.92 -9.70 -3.80
CA PRO A 128 -6.76 -10.45 -3.36
C PRO A 128 -5.76 -10.62 -4.51
N PHE A 129 -4.46 -10.64 -4.18
CA PHE A 129 -3.45 -11.06 -5.15
C PHE A 129 -3.67 -12.54 -5.51
N ASP A 130 -3.60 -12.84 -6.80
CA ASP A 130 -3.77 -14.18 -7.35
C ASP A 130 -2.57 -14.47 -8.27
N GLU A 131 -1.66 -15.34 -7.83
CA GLU A 131 -0.46 -15.64 -8.61
C GLU A 131 -0.76 -16.33 -9.94
N ASP A 132 -1.90 -17.06 -10.03
CA ASP A 132 -2.33 -17.72 -11.27
C ASP A 132 -2.85 -16.68 -12.30
N LYS A 133 -3.08 -15.45 -11.86
CA LYS A 133 -3.48 -14.29 -12.68
C LYS A 133 -2.45 -13.17 -12.66
N PHE A 134 -1.17 -13.52 -12.45
CA PHE A 134 -0.09 -12.54 -12.40
C PHE A 134 -0.10 -11.61 -13.61
N ASP A 135 -0.21 -10.31 -13.35
CA ASP A 135 -0.27 -9.26 -14.38
C ASP A 135 0.24 -7.93 -13.80
N ILE A 136 1.39 -7.50 -14.27
CA ILE A 136 2.00 -6.20 -13.95
C ILE A 136 1.93 -5.20 -15.10
N SER A 137 1.06 -5.42 -16.08
CA SER A 137 0.85 -4.49 -17.21
C SER A 137 0.13 -3.21 -16.79
N ARG A 138 -0.57 -3.24 -15.64
CA ARG A 138 -1.29 -2.12 -15.04
C ARG A 138 -0.54 -1.60 -13.81
N PRO A 139 -0.56 -0.29 -13.51
CA PRO A 139 0.18 0.28 -12.39
C PRO A 139 -0.35 -0.22 -11.04
N TRP A 140 0.55 -0.43 -10.09
CA TRP A 140 0.28 -0.72 -8.68
C TRP A 140 -0.50 -2.00 -8.38
N VAL A 141 -0.79 -2.84 -9.35
CA VAL A 141 -1.44 -4.15 -9.17
C VAL A 141 -0.52 -5.28 -9.61
N GLY A 142 -0.64 -6.44 -8.95
CA GLY A 142 0.16 -7.63 -9.23
C GLY A 142 -0.60 -8.73 -9.97
N SER A 143 -1.94 -8.64 -10.06
CA SER A 143 -2.77 -9.64 -10.73
C SER A 143 -3.98 -9.01 -11.42
N SER A 144 -4.46 -9.67 -12.49
CA SER A 144 -5.49 -9.12 -13.37
C SER A 144 -6.87 -9.00 -12.72
N ASN A 145 -7.12 -9.70 -11.63
CA ASN A 145 -8.36 -9.65 -10.85
C ASN A 145 -8.45 -8.46 -9.88
N GLN A 146 -7.35 -7.74 -9.64
CA GLN A 146 -7.38 -6.52 -8.82
C GLN A 146 -7.98 -5.34 -9.59
N ASN A 147 -8.75 -4.50 -8.90
CA ASN A 147 -9.52 -3.41 -9.50
C ASN A 147 -9.19 -2.06 -8.87
N TYR A 148 -9.45 -0.99 -9.63
CA TYR A 148 -9.33 0.39 -9.16
C TYR A 148 -10.73 0.95 -8.93
N ARG A 149 -10.94 1.58 -7.76
CA ARG A 149 -12.17 2.31 -7.42
C ARG A 149 -11.81 3.76 -7.16
N PHE A 150 -12.16 4.62 -8.08
CA PHE A 150 -11.98 6.07 -7.97
C PHE A 150 -13.14 6.64 -7.15
N LEU A 151 -12.93 6.73 -5.81
CA LEU A 151 -13.98 7.08 -4.86
C LEU A 151 -14.17 8.59 -4.71
N SER A 152 -13.21 9.39 -5.20
CA SER A 152 -13.31 10.85 -5.27
C SER A 152 -12.86 11.38 -6.63
N SER A 153 -12.96 12.70 -6.83
CA SER A 153 -12.50 13.36 -8.06
C SER A 153 -10.98 13.45 -8.16
N SER A 154 -10.24 13.27 -7.07
CA SER A 154 -8.78 13.50 -7.01
C SER A 154 -7.99 12.73 -8.07
N TYR A 155 -8.40 11.49 -8.36
CA TYR A 155 -7.70 10.62 -9.31
C TYR A 155 -8.55 10.21 -10.52
N LYS A 156 -9.72 10.82 -10.71
CA LYS A 156 -10.62 10.45 -11.80
C LYS A 156 -10.00 10.64 -13.19
N HIS A 157 -9.07 11.58 -13.33
CA HIS A 157 -8.31 11.82 -14.56
C HIS A 157 -7.41 10.63 -14.96
N LEU A 158 -7.07 9.73 -14.03
CA LEU A 158 -6.28 8.53 -14.29
C LEU A 158 -7.11 7.37 -14.84
N GLU A 159 -8.43 7.38 -14.66
CA GLU A 159 -9.32 6.25 -15.00
C GLU A 159 -9.16 5.78 -16.44
N ASN A 160 -9.00 6.72 -17.38
CA ASN A 160 -8.79 6.42 -18.80
C ASN A 160 -7.32 6.33 -19.20
N ASN A 161 -6.38 6.60 -18.29
CA ASN A 161 -4.95 6.73 -18.59
C ASN A 161 -4.07 5.72 -17.83
N LEU A 162 -4.64 4.80 -17.08
CA LEU A 162 -3.89 3.83 -16.27
C LEU A 162 -2.83 3.07 -17.10
N LYS A 163 -3.17 2.67 -18.32
CA LYS A 163 -2.25 1.93 -19.21
C LYS A 163 -0.98 2.70 -19.61
N SER A 164 -1.00 4.04 -19.50
CA SER A 164 0.19 4.86 -19.79
C SER A 164 1.16 4.95 -18.62
N ILE A 165 0.72 4.60 -17.42
CA ILE A 165 1.53 4.65 -16.20
C ILE A 165 2.32 3.35 -16.10
N LYS A 166 3.65 3.47 -16.15
CA LYS A 166 4.55 2.32 -16.01
C LYS A 166 4.77 1.99 -14.55
N ASN A 167 4.78 0.70 -14.23
CA ASN A 167 5.24 0.22 -12.95
C ASN A 167 6.72 0.58 -12.72
N LYS A 168 7.05 0.86 -11.47
CA LYS A 168 8.39 1.17 -11.02
C LYS A 168 8.74 0.28 -9.82
N ILE A 169 10.03 -0.02 -9.66
CA ILE A 169 10.60 -0.62 -8.46
C ILE A 169 11.55 0.40 -7.84
N GLU A 170 11.47 0.59 -6.57
CA GLU A 170 12.42 1.35 -5.78
C GLU A 170 13.31 0.38 -4.99
N VAL A 171 14.63 0.58 -5.09
CA VAL A 171 15.65 -0.18 -4.35
C VAL A 171 16.33 0.77 -3.39
N ARG A 172 16.28 0.48 -2.09
CA ARG A 172 16.94 1.27 -1.05
C ARG A 172 18.04 0.44 -0.38
N LEU A 173 19.26 0.92 -0.51
CA LEU A 173 20.44 0.34 0.17
C LEU A 173 20.68 1.09 1.46
N HIS A 174 20.67 0.39 2.56
CA HIS A 174 21.02 0.95 3.87
C HIS A 174 22.51 0.73 4.19
N LYS A 175 23.09 1.62 5.00
CA LYS A 175 24.51 1.55 5.40
C LYS A 175 24.90 0.23 6.10
N ASN A 176 23.93 -0.47 6.67
CA ASN A 176 24.14 -1.78 7.32
C ASN A 176 24.02 -2.96 6.34
N GLY A 177 23.96 -2.71 5.03
CA GLY A 177 23.83 -3.73 3.98
C GLY A 177 22.40 -4.22 3.74
N THR A 178 21.39 -3.74 4.49
CA THR A 178 19.99 -4.13 4.26
C THR A 178 19.49 -3.50 2.97
N ILE A 179 18.84 -4.31 2.13
CA ILE A 179 18.20 -3.88 0.89
C ILE A 179 16.69 -3.94 1.07
N PHE A 180 16.01 -2.82 0.86
CA PHE A 180 14.54 -2.78 0.76
C PHE A 180 14.13 -2.60 -0.69
N LEU A 181 13.12 -3.41 -1.07
CA LEU A 181 12.48 -3.34 -2.39
C LEU A 181 11.02 -2.99 -2.17
N ASN A 182 10.49 -2.05 -2.95
CA ASN A 182 9.06 -1.73 -2.98
C ASN A 182 8.64 -1.27 -4.38
N GLY A 183 7.33 -1.19 -4.60
CA GLY A 183 6.74 -0.96 -5.91
C GLY A 183 6.24 -2.24 -6.57
N MET A 184 6.07 -2.19 -7.89
CA MET A 184 5.48 -3.29 -8.65
C MET A 184 6.43 -3.71 -9.77
N GLY A 185 6.79 -5.00 -9.82
CA GLY A 185 7.70 -5.55 -10.83
C GLY A 185 8.05 -7.01 -10.59
N ASP A 186 8.89 -7.57 -11.44
CA ASP A 186 9.42 -8.93 -11.28
C ASP A 186 10.59 -8.94 -10.27
N PHE A 187 10.23 -9.05 -8.99
CA PHE A 187 11.21 -9.11 -7.90
C PHE A 187 12.10 -10.35 -7.95
N ASN A 188 11.65 -11.46 -8.54
CA ASN A 188 12.45 -12.68 -8.65
C ASN A 188 13.60 -12.47 -9.64
N SER A 189 13.29 -11.90 -10.81
CA SER A 189 14.32 -11.53 -11.78
C SER A 189 15.32 -10.52 -11.19
N LEU A 190 14.83 -9.52 -10.45
CA LEU A 190 15.69 -8.53 -9.82
C LEU A 190 16.60 -9.16 -8.75
N ARG A 191 16.06 -10.01 -7.87
CA ARG A 191 16.86 -10.72 -6.85
C ARG A 191 17.96 -11.58 -7.47
N ASN A 192 17.66 -12.28 -8.54
CA ASN A 192 18.66 -13.10 -9.25
C ASN A 192 19.78 -12.24 -9.83
N LYS A 193 19.43 -11.09 -10.42
CA LYS A 193 20.44 -10.14 -10.94
C LYS A 193 21.32 -9.56 -9.81
N LEU A 194 20.73 -9.24 -8.66
CA LEU A 194 21.48 -8.71 -7.50
C LEU A 194 22.43 -9.76 -6.92
N LYS A 195 22.02 -11.04 -6.84
CA LYS A 195 22.91 -12.12 -6.39
C LYS A 195 24.13 -12.31 -7.28
N ASN A 196 23.93 -12.27 -8.60
CA ASN A 196 25.02 -12.39 -9.57
C ASN A 196 26.05 -11.24 -9.44
N LEU A 197 25.65 -10.07 -8.94
CA LEU A 197 26.57 -8.97 -8.66
C LEU A 197 27.43 -9.21 -7.39
N GLU A 198 26.93 -9.99 -6.41
CA GLU A 198 27.69 -10.38 -5.22
C GLU A 198 28.72 -11.45 -5.55
N ASP A 199 28.44 -12.33 -6.53
CA ASP A 199 29.32 -13.44 -6.94
C ASP A 199 30.42 -13.01 -7.93
N GLY A 200 30.46 -11.75 -8.34
CA GLY A 200 31.58 -11.13 -9.09
C GLY A 200 31.74 -11.60 -10.54
N GLU A 201 30.65 -12.01 -11.21
CA GLU A 201 30.61 -12.25 -12.66
C GLU A 201 30.10 -11.06 -13.47
#